data_ffd42919082b34787124062b191087fd
#
_entry.id   ffd42919082b34787124062b191087fd
#
_cell.length_a   1.000
_cell.length_b   1.000
_cell.length_c   1.000
_cell.angle_alpha   90.00
_cell.angle_beta   90.00
_cell.angle_gamma   90.00
#
_symmetry.space_group_name_H-M   'P 1'
#
loop_
_entity.id
_entity.type
_entity.pdbx_description
1 polymer ?
#
loop_
_entity_poly.entity_id
_entity_poly.type
_entity_poly.pdbx_seq_one_letter_code
_entity_poly.pdbx_strand_id
1 'polypeptide(L)'
;MKNPTLKKHYIFFIGEELPQPEAHLVQSTNAANAAANLGYSTVLVYPDKGAKAINPVNLARPFQPRQTPTELVKYYNLHDKLKVAPLPMPWPIDHFRSKFTDSNTIASKYYLPFHILPTTKLVHSRNWNFVKAAIKNGVPAIYEHHHHEDKPFEPEIVTNPLLQIAVTVVDTIRESMIKNGMPPEKVIKLHNGFNRLFMQRQPEKATEWRQKLLADESQKLVVYAGALQQFKGIDVLIDVAHEMPNVQFACAGGKPTEVESYQQLVKEKQIHNIKFLGYVLHNELASLLQAADVLAHPHCSGKAATFTSPLKLFDYFASGTPIVSTKIPSLVEFQDTQSITAWCEPDNPSKFAESLKWVLETHPRKVEGYPDSIEFVKQFSWENRAAKILSYVDESLLPQLIV
;
A
#
# COMPACT_ATOMS: atom_id res chain seq x y z
N MET A 1 23.47 -12.16 -38.83
CA MET A 1 23.14 -11.00 -37.99
C MET A 1 22.41 -11.52 -36.77
N LYS A 2 22.97 -11.43 -35.55
CA LYS A 2 22.27 -11.79 -34.33
C LYS A 2 21.16 -10.75 -34.14
N ASN A 3 19.89 -11.20 -34.13
CA ASN A 3 18.77 -10.36 -33.74
C ASN A 3 19.10 -9.68 -32.40
N PRO A 4 18.94 -8.35 -32.26
CA PRO A 4 19.10 -7.71 -30.98
C PRO A 4 18.14 -8.40 -30.00
N THR A 5 18.69 -9.02 -28.94
CA THR A 5 17.90 -9.66 -27.89
C THR A 5 16.96 -8.60 -27.34
N LEU A 6 15.68 -8.72 -27.64
CA LEU A 6 14.63 -7.87 -27.06
C LEU A 6 14.79 -7.89 -25.54
N LYS A 7 15.01 -6.73 -24.93
CA LYS A 7 15.08 -6.59 -23.47
C LYS A 7 13.78 -7.12 -22.88
N LYS A 8 13.86 -8.11 -22.00
CA LYS A 8 12.69 -8.70 -21.36
C LYS A 8 12.43 -7.99 -20.03
N HIS A 9 11.22 -7.44 -19.91
CA HIS A 9 10.80 -6.64 -18.76
C HIS A 9 10.28 -7.49 -17.59
N TYR A 10 10.41 -6.93 -16.38
CA TYR A 10 9.64 -7.32 -15.22
C TYR A 10 8.33 -6.54 -15.22
N ILE A 11 7.22 -7.24 -15.46
CA ILE A 11 5.89 -6.63 -15.61
C ILE A 11 5.13 -6.69 -14.30
N PHE A 12 4.76 -5.53 -13.78
CA PHE A 12 3.74 -5.41 -12.73
C PHE A 12 2.41 -5.03 -13.38
N PHE A 13 1.34 -5.76 -13.05
CA PHE A 13 0.02 -5.46 -13.57
C PHE A 13 -0.94 -5.07 -12.45
N ILE A 14 -1.59 -3.93 -12.61
CA ILE A 14 -2.69 -3.42 -11.79
C ILE A 14 -3.94 -3.38 -12.64
N GLY A 15 -5.07 -3.86 -12.10
CA GLY A 15 -6.35 -3.93 -12.83
C GLY A 15 -7.20 -2.67 -12.78
N GLU A 16 -6.69 -1.58 -12.24
CA GLU A 16 -7.38 -0.31 -12.01
C GLU A 16 -6.58 0.87 -12.57
N GLU A 17 -7.26 1.98 -12.86
CA GLU A 17 -6.61 3.21 -13.32
C GLU A 17 -5.77 3.86 -12.21
N LEU A 18 -4.73 4.58 -12.60
CA LEU A 18 -3.86 5.34 -11.71
C LEU A 18 -3.82 6.84 -12.10
N PRO A 19 -3.70 7.77 -11.12
CA PRO A 19 -3.50 7.54 -9.68
C PRO A 19 -4.82 7.39 -8.90
N GLN A 20 -4.78 6.63 -7.80
CA GLN A 20 -5.88 6.51 -6.82
C GLN A 20 -5.30 6.21 -5.42
N PRO A 21 -6.01 6.58 -4.32
CA PRO A 21 -5.49 6.50 -2.95
C PRO A 21 -5.62 5.13 -2.28
N GLU A 22 -6.19 4.15 -2.96
CA GLU A 22 -6.44 2.82 -2.42
C GLU A 22 -5.12 2.10 -2.04
N ALA A 23 -5.08 1.56 -0.84
CA ALA A 23 -3.87 0.97 -0.26
C ALA A 23 -3.22 -0.12 -1.12
N HIS A 24 -4.01 -0.92 -1.84
CA HIS A 24 -3.49 -1.97 -2.72
C HIS A 24 -2.81 -1.40 -3.98
N LEU A 25 -3.23 -0.23 -4.46
CA LEU A 25 -2.60 0.47 -5.59
C LEU A 25 -1.30 1.13 -5.15
N VAL A 26 -1.30 1.77 -3.98
CA VAL A 26 -0.08 2.30 -3.34
C VAL A 26 0.95 1.19 -3.17
N GLN A 27 0.54 0.04 -2.63
CA GLN A 27 1.40 -1.12 -2.43
C GLN A 27 2.00 -1.64 -3.74
N SER A 28 1.16 -1.93 -4.74
CA SER A 28 1.62 -2.50 -6.01
C SER A 28 2.52 -1.54 -6.80
N THR A 29 2.22 -0.23 -6.74
CA THR A 29 3.02 0.81 -7.40
C THR A 29 4.39 0.96 -6.74
N ASN A 30 4.45 0.97 -5.40
CA ASN A 30 5.72 1.03 -4.67
C ASN A 30 6.54 -0.26 -4.83
N ALA A 31 5.91 -1.43 -4.90
CA ALA A 31 6.59 -2.70 -5.19
C ALA A 31 7.26 -2.69 -6.58
N ALA A 32 6.55 -2.18 -7.60
CA ALA A 32 7.11 -2.00 -8.94
C ALA A 32 8.27 -0.99 -8.95
N ASN A 33 8.12 0.14 -8.25
CA ASN A 33 9.15 1.15 -8.13
C ASN A 33 10.41 0.61 -7.44
N ALA A 34 10.25 -0.18 -6.37
CA ALA A 34 11.35 -0.83 -5.67
C ALA A 34 12.14 -1.78 -6.57
N ALA A 35 11.45 -2.58 -7.38
CA ALA A 35 12.11 -3.44 -8.36
C ALA A 35 12.92 -2.63 -9.40
N ALA A 36 12.39 -1.48 -9.84
CA ALA A 36 13.11 -0.56 -10.72
C ALA A 36 14.34 0.05 -10.02
N ASN A 37 14.22 0.42 -8.73
CA ASN A 37 15.31 0.96 -7.92
C ASN A 37 16.45 -0.05 -7.74
N LEU A 38 16.13 -1.34 -7.64
CA LEU A 38 17.11 -2.43 -7.62
C LEU A 38 17.81 -2.64 -8.97
N GLY A 39 17.45 -1.90 -10.01
CA GLY A 39 18.06 -1.94 -11.33
C GLY A 39 17.38 -2.88 -12.33
N TYR A 40 16.23 -3.48 -12.00
CA TYR A 40 15.51 -4.31 -12.96
C TYR A 40 14.73 -3.48 -13.99
N SER A 41 14.66 -3.98 -15.24
CA SER A 41 13.85 -3.37 -16.31
C SER A 41 12.36 -3.52 -16.01
N THR A 42 11.81 -2.68 -15.15
CA THR A 42 10.47 -2.79 -14.60
C THR A 42 9.49 -1.90 -15.36
N VAL A 43 8.31 -2.46 -15.68
CA VAL A 43 7.20 -1.73 -16.29
C VAL A 43 5.92 -1.99 -15.47
N LEU A 44 5.29 -0.90 -15.00
CA LEU A 44 3.99 -0.93 -14.37
C LEU A 44 2.91 -0.77 -15.43
N VAL A 45 2.04 -1.77 -15.55
CA VAL A 45 0.96 -1.86 -16.54
C VAL A 45 -0.38 -1.69 -15.83
N TYR A 46 -1.22 -0.80 -16.36
CA TYR A 46 -2.54 -0.52 -15.80
C TYR A 46 -3.51 -0.06 -16.91
N PRO A 47 -4.85 -0.21 -16.74
CA PRO A 47 -5.82 0.26 -17.71
C PRO A 47 -5.87 1.80 -17.76
N ASP A 48 -6.04 2.35 -18.95
CA ASP A 48 -6.31 3.76 -19.20
C ASP A 48 -7.64 3.86 -19.97
N LYS A 49 -8.66 4.39 -19.29
CA LYS A 49 -10.03 4.53 -19.80
C LYS A 49 -10.31 5.93 -20.35
N GLY A 50 -9.29 6.79 -20.37
CA GLY A 50 -9.40 8.14 -20.89
C GLY A 50 -9.73 8.17 -22.38
N ALA A 51 -10.60 9.10 -22.80
CA ALA A 51 -10.98 9.26 -24.23
C ALA A 51 -9.77 9.47 -25.15
N LYS A 52 -8.68 10.07 -24.65
CA LYS A 52 -7.43 10.29 -25.40
C LYS A 52 -6.61 9.00 -25.59
N ALA A 53 -6.84 7.96 -24.78
CA ALA A 53 -6.17 6.67 -24.91
C ALA A 53 -6.67 5.92 -26.17
N ILE A 54 -7.89 6.18 -26.61
CA ILE A 54 -8.56 5.48 -27.69
C ILE A 54 -8.22 6.17 -29.02
N ASN A 55 -7.14 5.72 -29.64
CA ASN A 55 -6.83 6.05 -31.04
C ASN A 55 -6.35 4.78 -31.76
N PRO A 56 -6.44 4.72 -33.12
CA PRO A 56 -6.06 3.52 -33.87
C PRO A 56 -4.63 3.04 -33.63
N VAL A 57 -3.69 3.94 -33.39
CA VAL A 57 -2.28 3.61 -33.16
C VAL A 57 -2.12 2.94 -31.78
N ASN A 58 -2.75 3.50 -30.75
CA ASN A 58 -2.69 2.93 -29.39
C ASN A 58 -3.40 1.58 -29.31
N LEU A 59 -4.51 1.40 -30.02
CA LEU A 59 -5.21 0.11 -30.06
C LEU A 59 -4.40 -0.95 -30.81
N ALA A 60 -3.71 -0.58 -31.90
CA ALA A 60 -2.83 -1.49 -32.65
C ALA A 60 -1.53 -1.85 -31.89
N ARG A 61 -1.06 -0.95 -31.03
CA ARG A 61 0.15 -1.13 -30.21
C ARG A 61 -0.14 -0.69 -28.76
N PRO A 62 -0.94 -1.46 -28.01
CA PRO A 62 -1.40 -1.05 -26.67
C PRO A 62 -0.29 -1.03 -25.62
N PHE A 63 0.76 -1.81 -25.79
CA PHE A 63 1.88 -1.88 -24.85
C PHE A 63 3.04 -1.00 -25.32
N GLN A 64 3.15 0.18 -24.74
CA GLN A 64 4.19 1.16 -25.05
C GLN A 64 4.82 1.67 -23.75
N PRO A 65 5.87 0.99 -23.23
CA PRO A 65 6.58 1.46 -22.04
C PRO A 65 7.17 2.85 -22.22
N ARG A 66 6.83 3.75 -21.32
CA ARG A 66 7.29 5.16 -21.33
C ARG A 66 7.70 5.59 -19.91
N GLN A 67 8.36 6.75 -19.82
CA GLN A 67 8.68 7.36 -18.53
C GLN A 67 7.41 7.57 -17.72
N THR A 68 7.54 7.39 -16.40
CA THR A 68 6.44 7.63 -15.48
C THR A 68 6.03 9.10 -15.49
N PRO A 69 4.75 9.42 -15.70
CA PRO A 69 4.26 10.80 -15.68
C PRO A 69 4.53 11.49 -14.33
N THR A 70 4.84 12.78 -14.39
CA THR A 70 5.13 13.60 -13.18
C THR A 70 4.01 13.54 -12.14
N GLU A 71 2.77 13.40 -12.58
CA GLU A 71 1.60 13.24 -11.71
C GLU A 71 1.74 11.97 -10.85
N LEU A 72 2.02 10.81 -11.44
CA LEU A 72 2.22 9.56 -10.70
C LEU A 72 3.46 9.62 -9.81
N VAL A 73 4.54 10.25 -10.30
CA VAL A 73 5.77 10.44 -9.51
C VAL A 73 5.46 11.22 -8.23
N LYS A 74 4.74 12.33 -8.33
CA LYS A 74 4.36 13.14 -7.16
C LYS A 74 3.36 12.45 -6.26
N TYR A 75 2.37 11.76 -6.86
CA TYR A 75 1.28 11.14 -6.11
C TYR A 75 1.77 9.99 -5.22
N TYR A 76 2.62 9.11 -5.75
CA TYR A 76 3.14 7.93 -5.05
C TYR A 76 4.59 8.08 -4.55
N ASN A 77 5.20 9.24 -4.75
CA ASN A 77 6.61 9.52 -4.45
C ASN A 77 7.55 8.48 -5.09
N LEU A 78 7.46 8.34 -6.42
CA LEU A 78 8.22 7.35 -7.20
C LEU A 78 9.56 7.92 -7.65
N HIS A 79 10.50 7.04 -7.94
CA HIS A 79 11.75 7.39 -8.63
C HIS A 79 11.57 7.28 -10.16
N ASP A 80 12.41 7.95 -10.91
CA ASP A 80 12.38 8.08 -12.37
C ASP A 80 12.74 6.79 -13.15
N LYS A 81 13.30 5.78 -12.47
CA LYS A 81 13.69 4.51 -13.10
C LYS A 81 12.49 3.63 -13.53
N LEU A 82 11.36 3.75 -12.84
CA LEU A 82 10.16 3.01 -13.18
C LEU A 82 9.60 3.49 -14.54
N LYS A 83 9.24 2.54 -15.41
CA LYS A 83 8.45 2.81 -16.61
C LYS A 83 7.00 2.41 -16.39
N VAL A 84 6.11 3.06 -17.14
CA VAL A 84 4.69 2.74 -17.15
C VAL A 84 4.20 2.42 -18.54
N ALA A 85 3.18 1.57 -18.63
CA ALA A 85 2.46 1.29 -19.88
C ALA A 85 0.94 1.29 -19.60
N PRO A 86 0.29 2.47 -19.68
CA PRO A 86 -1.16 2.53 -19.63
C PRO A 86 -1.76 1.85 -20.85
N LEU A 87 -2.64 0.85 -20.60
CA LEU A 87 -3.30 0.09 -21.66
C LEU A 87 -4.61 0.79 -22.08
N PRO A 88 -4.77 1.14 -23.35
CA PRO A 88 -5.98 1.78 -23.82
C PRO A 88 -7.16 0.82 -23.71
N MET A 89 -8.18 1.20 -22.92
CA MET A 89 -9.41 0.43 -22.78
C MET A 89 -10.52 1.04 -23.60
N PRO A 90 -11.14 0.28 -24.54
CA PRO A 90 -12.25 0.80 -25.32
C PRO A 90 -13.41 1.22 -24.41
N TRP A 91 -13.80 2.47 -24.48
CA TRP A 91 -14.96 2.99 -23.75
C TRP A 91 -16.27 2.54 -24.42
N PRO A 92 -17.34 2.20 -23.72
CA PRO A 92 -17.58 2.09 -22.28
C PRO A 92 -17.59 0.63 -21.75
N ILE A 93 -16.50 -0.08 -21.93
CA ILE A 93 -16.43 -1.53 -21.81
C ILE A 93 -16.84 -2.07 -20.44
N ASP A 94 -16.52 -1.34 -19.37
CA ASP A 94 -16.85 -1.76 -18.00
C ASP A 94 -18.34 -1.52 -17.63
N HIS A 95 -19.09 -0.76 -18.45
CA HIS A 95 -20.53 -0.63 -18.29
C HIS A 95 -21.29 -1.87 -18.76
N PHE A 96 -20.75 -2.58 -19.72
CA PHE A 96 -21.29 -3.85 -20.21
C PHE A 96 -20.66 -5.03 -19.48
N ARG A 97 -20.80 -5.12 -18.15
CA ARG A 97 -20.19 -6.15 -17.28
C ARG A 97 -20.47 -7.58 -17.76
N SER A 98 -19.89 -7.96 -18.87
CA SER A 98 -19.86 -9.34 -19.31
C SER A 98 -18.50 -9.95 -18.91
N LYS A 99 -18.47 -11.27 -18.63
CA LYS A 99 -17.23 -12.03 -18.36
C LYS A 99 -16.17 -11.90 -19.48
N PHE A 100 -16.51 -11.32 -20.61
CA PHE A 100 -15.68 -11.25 -21.82
C PHE A 100 -15.15 -9.85 -22.12
N THR A 101 -15.70 -8.79 -21.52
CA THR A 101 -15.49 -7.41 -21.95
C THR A 101 -15.04 -6.44 -20.85
N ASP A 102 -14.76 -6.92 -19.62
CA ASP A 102 -14.15 -6.05 -18.61
C ASP A 102 -12.66 -5.78 -18.88
N SER A 103 -12.14 -4.68 -18.37
CA SER A 103 -10.76 -4.22 -18.61
C SER A 103 -9.71 -5.29 -18.23
N ASN A 104 -9.94 -6.06 -17.15
CA ASN A 104 -9.03 -7.11 -16.71
C ASN A 104 -9.02 -8.29 -17.69
N THR A 105 -10.19 -8.64 -18.23
CA THR A 105 -10.31 -9.70 -19.26
C THR A 105 -9.60 -9.28 -20.55
N ILE A 106 -9.77 -8.03 -20.98
CA ILE A 106 -9.07 -7.52 -22.18
C ILE A 106 -7.56 -7.54 -21.97
N ALA A 107 -7.09 -7.05 -20.82
CA ALA A 107 -5.67 -7.07 -20.51
C ALA A 107 -5.12 -8.52 -20.51
N SER A 108 -5.82 -9.46 -19.85
CA SER A 108 -5.34 -10.83 -19.66
C SER A 108 -5.45 -11.71 -20.92
N LYS A 109 -6.54 -11.58 -21.68
CA LYS A 109 -6.81 -12.46 -22.85
C LYS A 109 -6.28 -11.93 -24.16
N TYR A 110 -6.23 -10.61 -24.34
CA TYR A 110 -5.88 -10.01 -25.62
C TYR A 110 -4.56 -9.24 -25.56
N TYR A 111 -4.38 -8.32 -24.63
CA TYR A 111 -3.16 -7.51 -24.60
C TYR A 111 -1.95 -8.30 -24.08
N LEU A 112 -2.13 -9.11 -23.04
CA LEU A 112 -1.03 -9.88 -22.47
C LEU A 112 -0.41 -10.81 -23.52
N PRO A 113 -1.11 -11.78 -24.16
CA PRO A 113 -0.47 -12.76 -25.05
C PRO A 113 0.18 -12.11 -26.29
N PHE A 114 -0.47 -11.13 -26.89
CA PHE A 114 -0.07 -10.63 -28.21
C PHE A 114 0.86 -9.43 -28.15
N HIS A 115 0.80 -8.61 -27.09
CA HIS A 115 1.53 -7.34 -27.05
C HIS A 115 2.52 -7.24 -25.88
N ILE A 116 2.26 -7.86 -24.75
CA ILE A 116 3.08 -7.74 -23.54
C ILE A 116 4.10 -8.88 -23.44
N LEU A 117 3.66 -10.15 -23.56
CA LEU A 117 4.51 -11.32 -23.38
C LEU A 117 5.75 -11.39 -24.28
N PRO A 118 5.73 -10.93 -25.54
CA PRO A 118 6.93 -10.95 -26.39
C PRO A 118 8.16 -10.25 -25.78
N THR A 119 7.93 -9.30 -24.88
CA THR A 119 8.99 -8.53 -24.21
C THR A 119 9.08 -8.79 -22.70
N THR A 120 8.31 -9.76 -22.18
CA THR A 120 8.21 -10.06 -20.74
C THR A 120 9.16 -11.17 -20.33
N LYS A 121 9.87 -10.98 -19.22
CA LYS A 121 10.68 -12.02 -18.56
C LYS A 121 9.97 -12.62 -17.35
N LEU A 122 9.29 -11.77 -16.56
CA LEU A 122 8.61 -12.14 -15.32
C LEU A 122 7.37 -11.26 -15.13
N VAL A 123 6.28 -11.85 -14.66
CA VAL A 123 5.04 -11.14 -14.29
C VAL A 123 4.90 -11.11 -12.77
N HIS A 124 4.42 -9.99 -12.22
CA HIS A 124 4.01 -9.87 -10.83
C HIS A 124 2.64 -9.18 -10.77
N SER A 125 1.66 -9.80 -10.16
CA SER A 125 0.33 -9.19 -10.07
C SER A 125 -0.48 -9.72 -8.89
N ARG A 126 -1.39 -8.88 -8.43
CA ARG A 126 -2.49 -9.26 -7.52
C ARG A 126 -3.70 -9.80 -8.27
N ASN A 127 -3.72 -9.68 -9.58
CA ASN A 127 -4.79 -10.21 -10.43
C ASN A 127 -4.49 -11.66 -10.82
N TRP A 128 -5.20 -12.60 -10.17
CA TRP A 128 -5.01 -14.04 -10.41
C TRP A 128 -5.22 -14.43 -11.87
N ASN A 129 -6.20 -13.82 -12.57
CA ASN A 129 -6.43 -14.12 -13.99
C ASN A 129 -5.26 -13.69 -14.88
N PHE A 130 -4.59 -12.59 -14.54
CA PHE A 130 -3.40 -12.14 -15.26
C PHE A 130 -2.22 -13.07 -15.03
N VAL A 131 -2.02 -13.53 -13.77
CA VAL A 131 -1.01 -14.52 -13.41
C VAL A 131 -1.25 -15.84 -14.15
N LYS A 132 -2.49 -16.35 -14.13
CA LYS A 132 -2.85 -17.57 -14.87
C LYS A 132 -2.59 -17.45 -16.37
N ALA A 133 -2.95 -16.31 -16.96
CA ALA A 133 -2.72 -16.07 -18.38
C ALA A 133 -1.22 -16.05 -18.72
N ALA A 134 -0.38 -15.46 -17.87
CA ALA A 134 1.07 -15.49 -18.05
C ALA A 134 1.62 -16.93 -18.03
N ILE A 135 1.26 -17.72 -17.00
CA ILE A 135 1.68 -19.11 -16.84
C ILE A 135 1.25 -19.98 -18.04
N LYS A 136 -0.03 -19.87 -18.46
CA LYS A 136 -0.56 -20.63 -19.61
C LYS A 136 0.14 -20.29 -20.93
N ASN A 137 0.75 -19.11 -21.01
CA ASN A 137 1.54 -18.67 -22.18
C ASN A 137 3.07 -18.85 -21.98
N GLY A 138 3.51 -19.63 -21.01
CA GLY A 138 4.91 -19.99 -20.80
C GLY A 138 5.76 -18.88 -20.15
N VAL A 139 5.16 -17.91 -19.47
CA VAL A 139 5.88 -16.84 -18.78
C VAL A 139 5.79 -17.04 -17.26
N PRO A 140 6.94 -17.02 -16.54
CA PRO A 140 6.96 -17.13 -15.09
C PRO A 140 6.22 -15.97 -14.41
N ALA A 141 5.59 -16.27 -13.28
CA ALA A 141 4.78 -15.30 -12.57
C ALA A 141 4.92 -15.40 -11.05
N ILE A 142 4.78 -14.25 -10.41
CA ILE A 142 4.63 -14.07 -8.98
C ILE A 142 3.18 -13.63 -8.73
N TYR A 143 2.51 -14.31 -7.80
CA TYR A 143 1.18 -13.91 -7.35
C TYR A 143 1.25 -13.21 -6.01
N GLU A 144 0.56 -12.09 -5.85
CA GLU A 144 0.46 -11.40 -4.57
C GLU A 144 -1.00 -11.34 -4.11
N HIS A 145 -1.29 -11.77 -2.86
CA HIS A 145 -2.63 -11.91 -2.34
C HIS A 145 -2.74 -11.43 -0.89
N HIS A 146 -3.71 -10.54 -0.62
CA HIS A 146 -3.84 -9.86 0.67
C HIS A 146 -5.25 -9.98 1.28
N HIS A 147 -6.05 -10.93 0.84
CA HIS A 147 -7.40 -11.19 1.34
C HIS A 147 -7.59 -12.67 1.63
N HIS A 148 -8.59 -13.04 2.42
CA HIS A 148 -8.98 -14.44 2.55
C HIS A 148 -9.41 -14.97 1.18
N GLU A 149 -8.91 -16.16 0.81
CA GLU A 149 -9.33 -16.85 -0.40
C GLU A 149 -10.55 -17.74 -0.07
N ASP A 150 -11.62 -17.51 -0.79
CA ASP A 150 -12.88 -18.27 -0.61
C ASP A 150 -13.06 -19.36 -1.68
N LYS A 151 -12.17 -19.40 -2.68
CA LYS A 151 -12.26 -20.34 -3.80
C LYS A 151 -11.00 -21.18 -3.92
N PRO A 152 -11.14 -22.46 -4.26
CA PRO A 152 -9.97 -23.32 -4.55
C PRO A 152 -9.16 -22.76 -5.73
N PHE A 153 -7.85 -22.80 -5.59
CA PHE A 153 -6.94 -22.53 -6.70
C PHE A 153 -6.96 -23.71 -7.71
N GLU A 154 -6.74 -23.41 -8.99
CA GLU A 154 -6.64 -24.43 -10.03
C GLU A 154 -5.34 -25.26 -9.87
N PRO A 155 -5.43 -26.59 -9.64
CA PRO A 155 -4.24 -27.42 -9.39
C PRO A 155 -3.18 -27.31 -10.47
N GLU A 156 -3.58 -27.28 -11.74
CA GLU A 156 -2.67 -27.19 -12.89
C GLU A 156 -1.89 -25.88 -12.95
N ILE A 157 -2.36 -24.84 -12.26
CA ILE A 157 -1.68 -23.54 -12.18
C ILE A 157 -0.75 -23.51 -10.97
N VAL A 158 -1.24 -23.93 -9.80
CA VAL A 158 -0.43 -23.82 -8.57
C VAL A 158 0.72 -24.80 -8.51
N THR A 159 0.61 -25.96 -9.19
CA THR A 159 1.71 -26.94 -9.32
C THR A 159 2.65 -26.61 -10.48
N ASN A 160 2.29 -25.69 -11.37
CA ASN A 160 3.13 -25.32 -12.49
C ASN A 160 4.45 -24.68 -12.01
N PRO A 161 5.62 -25.08 -12.53
CA PRO A 161 6.91 -24.52 -12.17
C PRO A 161 7.05 -23.01 -12.52
N LEU A 162 6.23 -22.52 -13.45
CA LEU A 162 6.20 -21.10 -13.81
C LEU A 162 5.52 -20.22 -12.75
N LEU A 163 4.69 -20.79 -11.86
CA LEU A 163 4.31 -20.07 -10.64
C LEU A 163 5.50 -20.11 -9.68
N GLN A 164 6.27 -19.04 -9.62
CA GLN A 164 7.49 -18.98 -8.84
C GLN A 164 7.21 -18.93 -7.35
N ILE A 165 6.38 -17.97 -6.94
CA ILE A 165 6.01 -17.77 -5.53
C ILE A 165 4.67 -17.03 -5.44
N ALA A 166 3.93 -17.28 -4.38
CA ALA A 166 2.79 -16.49 -3.94
C ALA A 166 3.17 -15.72 -2.67
N VAL A 167 2.88 -14.44 -2.62
CA VAL A 167 3.25 -13.54 -1.51
C VAL A 167 2.00 -13.07 -0.80
N THR A 168 2.02 -13.13 0.52
CA THR A 168 0.98 -12.56 1.38
C THR A 168 1.60 -11.75 2.51
N VAL A 169 0.76 -11.08 3.31
CA VAL A 169 1.22 -10.10 4.32
C VAL A 169 0.99 -10.55 5.77
N VAL A 170 0.16 -11.57 6.00
CA VAL A 170 -0.15 -12.11 7.33
C VAL A 170 -0.35 -13.63 7.27
N ASP A 171 -0.10 -14.32 8.40
CA ASP A 171 -0.18 -15.79 8.46
C ASP A 171 -1.59 -16.32 8.21
N THR A 172 -2.62 -15.64 8.68
CA THR A 172 -4.02 -16.04 8.45
C THR A 172 -4.40 -16.11 6.96
N ILE A 173 -3.83 -15.22 6.14
CA ILE A 173 -4.01 -15.28 4.67
C ILE A 173 -3.19 -16.43 4.09
N ARG A 174 -1.95 -16.64 4.56
CA ARG A 174 -1.11 -17.75 4.15
C ARG A 174 -1.84 -19.09 4.38
N GLU A 175 -2.39 -19.28 5.57
CA GLU A 175 -3.17 -20.47 5.92
C GLU A 175 -4.42 -20.61 5.04
N SER A 176 -5.13 -19.52 4.77
CA SER A 176 -6.28 -19.52 3.85
C SER A 176 -5.90 -19.95 2.44
N MET A 177 -4.78 -19.46 1.89
CA MET A 177 -4.29 -19.85 0.57
C MET A 177 -3.93 -21.34 0.51
N ILE A 178 -3.22 -21.86 1.54
CA ILE A 178 -2.84 -23.27 1.63
C ILE A 178 -4.10 -24.15 1.72
N LYS A 179 -5.05 -23.78 2.58
CA LYS A 179 -6.33 -24.49 2.71
C LYS A 179 -7.10 -24.60 1.38
N ASN A 180 -6.96 -23.58 0.52
CA ASN A 180 -7.60 -23.52 -0.78
C ASN A 180 -6.72 -24.10 -1.93
N GLY A 181 -5.67 -24.85 -1.60
CA GLY A 181 -4.91 -25.66 -2.54
C GLY A 181 -3.60 -25.04 -3.05
N MET A 182 -3.16 -23.90 -2.52
CA MET A 182 -1.82 -23.39 -2.84
C MET A 182 -0.75 -24.22 -2.11
N PRO A 183 0.28 -24.72 -2.77
CA PRO A 183 1.34 -25.49 -2.12
C PRO A 183 2.05 -24.68 -1.01
N PRO A 184 2.24 -25.24 0.20
CA PRO A 184 2.82 -24.49 1.33
C PRO A 184 4.20 -23.89 1.03
N GLU A 185 5.01 -24.58 0.23
CA GLU A 185 6.36 -24.16 -0.18
C GLU A 185 6.33 -23.00 -1.18
N LYS A 186 5.19 -22.76 -1.82
CA LYS A 186 4.99 -21.64 -2.76
C LYS A 186 4.33 -20.41 -2.11
N VAL A 187 4.05 -20.43 -0.81
CA VAL A 187 3.44 -19.27 -0.14
C VAL A 187 4.35 -18.72 0.94
N ILE A 188 4.78 -17.47 0.77
CA ILE A 188 5.56 -16.75 1.77
C ILE A 188 4.78 -15.58 2.36
N LYS A 189 5.03 -15.31 3.65
CA LYS A 189 4.59 -14.08 4.30
C LYS A 189 5.70 -13.05 4.24
N LEU A 190 5.41 -11.86 3.71
CA LEU A 190 6.29 -10.69 3.77
C LEU A 190 5.44 -9.46 4.06
N HIS A 191 5.82 -8.72 5.10
CA HIS A 191 5.15 -7.47 5.43
C HIS A 191 5.21 -6.47 4.28
N ASN A 192 4.31 -5.49 4.31
CA ASN A 192 4.40 -4.34 3.44
C ASN A 192 5.68 -3.54 3.72
N GLY A 193 6.04 -2.71 2.78
CA GLY A 193 7.18 -1.80 2.93
C GLY A 193 6.75 -0.39 3.31
N PHE A 194 7.72 0.48 3.52
CA PHE A 194 7.55 1.92 3.70
C PHE A 194 8.36 2.70 2.67
N ASN A 195 7.94 3.94 2.43
CA ASN A 195 8.71 4.87 1.60
C ASN A 195 9.78 5.56 2.44
N ARG A 196 11.04 5.52 1.99
CA ARG A 196 12.19 6.12 2.70
C ARG A 196 12.04 7.62 3.00
N LEU A 197 11.16 8.30 2.28
CA LEU A 197 10.80 9.70 2.55
C LEU A 197 10.36 9.91 4.01
N PHE A 198 9.64 8.95 4.59
CA PHE A 198 9.14 9.05 5.97
C PHE A 198 10.25 9.05 7.03
N MET A 199 11.44 8.53 6.70
CA MET A 199 12.62 8.62 7.58
C MET A 199 13.35 9.96 7.48
N GLN A 200 13.16 10.71 6.38
CA GLN A 200 13.83 12.00 6.20
C GLN A 200 13.25 13.04 7.16
N ARG A 201 14.10 13.63 7.99
CA ARG A 201 13.66 14.66 8.94
C ARG A 201 13.26 15.95 8.22
N GLN A 202 12.09 16.47 8.57
CA GLN A 202 11.50 17.69 8.00
C GLN A 202 11.03 18.65 9.11
N PRO A 203 11.94 19.14 9.97
CA PRO A 203 11.58 19.87 11.17
C PRO A 203 10.81 21.17 10.89
N GLU A 204 11.18 21.89 9.85
CA GLU A 204 10.52 23.14 9.44
C GLU A 204 9.06 22.89 9.05
N LYS A 205 8.82 21.94 8.13
CA LYS A 205 7.46 21.57 7.71
C LYS A 205 6.65 20.97 8.85
N ALA A 206 7.26 20.21 9.74
CA ALA A 206 6.59 19.68 10.91
C ALA A 206 6.15 20.82 11.85
N THR A 207 6.94 21.89 11.98
CA THR A 207 6.58 23.09 12.72
C THR A 207 5.43 23.84 12.04
N GLU A 208 5.46 24.00 10.73
CA GLU A 208 4.35 24.59 9.96
C GLU A 208 3.02 23.84 10.18
N TRP A 209 3.06 22.49 10.21
CA TRP A 209 1.88 21.69 10.53
C TRP A 209 1.36 21.95 11.93
N ARG A 210 2.26 22.05 12.93
CA ARG A 210 1.85 22.38 14.31
C ARG A 210 1.20 23.76 14.37
N GLN A 211 1.80 24.79 13.78
CA GLN A 211 1.22 26.14 13.71
C GLN A 211 -0.16 26.18 13.06
N LYS A 212 -0.38 25.36 12.03
CA LYS A 212 -1.67 25.27 11.34
C LYS A 212 -2.75 24.52 12.14
N LEU A 213 -2.36 23.54 12.94
CA LEU A 213 -3.30 22.64 13.59
C LEU A 213 -3.58 23.01 15.05
N LEU A 214 -2.61 23.49 15.79
CA LEU A 214 -2.70 23.79 17.21
C LEU A 214 -3.15 25.23 17.45
N ALA A 215 -3.82 25.43 18.59
CA ALA A 215 -4.20 26.80 19.05
C ALA A 215 -3.01 27.51 19.66
N ASP A 216 -2.13 26.78 20.35
CA ASP A 216 -0.88 27.27 20.92
C ASP A 216 0.17 26.13 20.94
N GLU A 217 1.44 26.44 21.18
CA GLU A 217 2.56 25.51 21.15
C GLU A 217 2.55 24.47 22.28
N SER A 218 1.85 24.74 23.39
CA SER A 218 1.75 23.82 24.53
C SER A 218 0.76 22.68 24.28
N GLN A 219 -0.16 22.86 23.33
CA GLN A 219 -1.15 21.86 22.96
C GLN A 219 -0.51 20.64 22.32
N LYS A 220 -1.00 19.46 22.70
CA LYS A 220 -0.54 18.18 22.15
C LYS A 220 -1.28 17.84 20.86
N LEU A 221 -0.59 17.17 19.92
CA LEU A 221 -1.11 16.76 18.63
C LEU A 221 -1.10 15.23 18.50
N VAL A 222 -2.26 14.65 18.30
CA VAL A 222 -2.43 13.24 17.93
C VAL A 222 -2.82 13.15 16.46
N VAL A 223 -2.10 12.36 15.68
CA VAL A 223 -2.36 12.21 14.24
C VAL A 223 -2.75 10.78 13.91
N TYR A 224 -3.79 10.64 13.10
CA TYR A 224 -4.17 9.44 12.38
C TYR A 224 -3.95 9.66 10.89
N ALA A 225 -3.40 8.66 10.18
CA ALA A 225 -3.31 8.68 8.72
C ALA A 225 -3.87 7.38 8.12
N GLY A 226 -4.74 7.51 7.12
CA GLY A 226 -5.32 6.37 6.40
C GLY A 226 -6.76 6.58 5.97
N ALA A 227 -7.38 5.53 5.39
CA ALA A 227 -8.78 5.55 5.02
C ALA A 227 -9.69 5.74 6.25
N LEU A 228 -10.80 6.45 6.07
CA LEU A 228 -11.76 6.77 7.13
C LEU A 228 -12.88 5.71 7.25
N GLN A 229 -12.55 4.45 6.99
CA GLN A 229 -13.49 3.33 7.14
C GLN A 229 -13.73 3.01 8.62
N GLN A 230 -14.96 2.67 8.98
CA GLN A 230 -15.39 2.42 10.35
C GLN A 230 -14.47 1.44 11.12
N PHE A 231 -14.13 0.30 10.51
CA PHE A 231 -13.25 -0.70 11.14
C PHE A 231 -11.81 -0.20 11.37
N LYS A 232 -11.43 0.97 10.85
CA LYS A 232 -10.15 1.63 11.16
C LYS A 232 -10.19 2.41 12.48
N GLY A 233 -11.35 2.46 13.15
CA GLY A 233 -11.50 3.06 14.47
C GLY A 233 -11.63 4.58 14.49
N ILE A 234 -12.17 5.18 13.43
CA ILE A 234 -12.38 6.63 13.40
C ILE A 234 -13.41 7.05 14.45
N ASP A 235 -14.47 6.25 14.64
CA ASP A 235 -15.48 6.50 15.67
C ASP A 235 -14.87 6.45 17.08
N VAL A 236 -13.94 5.49 17.32
CA VAL A 236 -13.16 5.43 18.57
C VAL A 236 -12.36 6.71 18.78
N LEU A 237 -11.70 7.24 17.73
CA LEU A 237 -10.94 8.50 17.86
C LEU A 237 -11.83 9.71 18.13
N ILE A 238 -13.04 9.73 17.59
CA ILE A 238 -14.01 10.82 17.85
C ILE A 238 -14.42 10.80 19.34
N ASP A 239 -14.72 9.61 19.87
CA ASP A 239 -15.08 9.49 21.28
C ASP A 239 -13.87 9.82 22.19
N VAL A 240 -12.66 9.41 21.84
CA VAL A 240 -11.42 9.79 22.52
C VAL A 240 -11.18 11.31 22.46
N ALA A 241 -11.44 11.95 21.34
CA ALA A 241 -11.30 13.40 21.22
C ALA A 241 -12.27 14.13 22.15
N HIS A 242 -13.49 13.60 22.32
CA HIS A 242 -14.45 14.11 23.30
C HIS A 242 -13.93 13.98 24.76
N GLU A 243 -13.29 12.87 25.10
CA GLU A 243 -12.71 12.62 26.44
C GLU A 243 -11.43 13.44 26.71
N MET A 244 -10.76 13.95 25.65
CA MET A 244 -9.47 14.67 25.74
C MET A 244 -9.55 16.06 25.10
N PRO A 245 -10.38 17.00 25.61
CA PRO A 245 -10.67 18.27 24.94
C PRO A 245 -9.46 19.20 24.77
N ASN A 246 -8.41 19.03 25.57
CA ASN A 246 -7.17 19.83 25.51
C ASN A 246 -6.13 19.27 24.51
N VAL A 247 -6.40 18.13 23.87
CA VAL A 247 -5.55 17.49 22.87
C VAL A 247 -6.14 17.73 21.48
N GLN A 248 -5.34 18.17 20.54
CA GLN A 248 -5.76 18.31 19.14
C GLN A 248 -5.59 17.00 18.40
N PHE A 249 -6.61 16.56 17.71
CA PHE A 249 -6.59 15.41 16.81
C PHE A 249 -6.60 15.85 15.35
N ALA A 250 -5.86 15.16 14.49
CA ALA A 250 -5.88 15.36 13.05
C ALA A 250 -5.95 14.03 12.31
N CYS A 251 -6.95 13.88 11.44
CA CYS A 251 -7.16 12.69 10.62
C CYS A 251 -6.82 13.02 9.17
N ALA A 252 -5.74 12.44 8.64
CA ALA A 252 -5.32 12.58 7.26
C ALA A 252 -5.77 11.36 6.44
N GLY A 253 -6.46 11.59 5.31
CA GLY A 253 -6.98 10.57 4.41
C GLY A 253 -8.49 10.61 4.28
N GLY A 254 -9.06 9.55 3.67
CA GLY A 254 -10.47 9.46 3.37
C GLY A 254 -10.87 10.07 2.03
N LYS A 255 -12.02 9.63 1.51
CA LYS A 255 -12.65 10.21 0.33
C LYS A 255 -13.38 11.50 0.71
N PRO A 256 -13.60 12.44 -0.21
CA PRO A 256 -14.30 13.69 0.13
C PRO A 256 -15.62 13.48 0.85
N THR A 257 -16.42 12.52 0.41
CA THR A 257 -17.72 12.18 1.03
C THR A 257 -17.59 11.62 2.45
N GLU A 258 -16.54 10.82 2.73
CA GLU A 258 -16.25 10.32 4.08
C GLU A 258 -15.82 11.47 4.99
N VAL A 259 -14.98 12.36 4.49
CA VAL A 259 -14.51 13.56 5.22
C VAL A 259 -15.71 14.44 5.60
N GLU A 260 -16.59 14.76 4.64
CA GLU A 260 -17.79 15.57 4.87
C GLU A 260 -18.71 14.94 5.93
N SER A 261 -18.92 13.61 5.84
CA SER A 261 -19.74 12.88 6.81
C SER A 261 -19.18 12.96 8.23
N TYR A 262 -17.89 12.77 8.40
CA TYR A 262 -17.26 12.86 9.72
C TYR A 262 -17.18 14.30 10.24
N GLN A 263 -16.96 15.28 9.38
CA GLN A 263 -17.04 16.71 9.77
C GLN A 263 -18.44 17.09 10.28
N GLN A 264 -19.47 16.59 9.63
CA GLN A 264 -20.85 16.80 10.09
C GLN A 264 -21.12 16.11 11.44
N LEU A 265 -20.67 14.85 11.59
CA LEU A 265 -20.82 14.09 12.83
C LEU A 265 -20.17 14.78 14.04
N VAL A 266 -18.93 15.25 13.91
CA VAL A 266 -18.24 15.94 15.03
C VAL A 266 -18.87 17.28 15.35
N LYS A 267 -19.42 17.99 14.36
CA LYS A 267 -20.18 19.22 14.56
C LYS A 267 -21.45 18.96 15.36
N GLU A 268 -22.20 17.92 15.02
CA GLU A 268 -23.42 17.50 15.74
C GLU A 268 -23.13 17.10 17.20
N LYS A 269 -22.00 16.40 17.41
CA LYS A 269 -21.51 16.02 18.74
C LYS A 269 -20.82 17.18 19.50
N GLN A 270 -20.70 18.36 18.93
CA GLN A 270 -19.99 19.53 19.49
C GLN A 270 -18.54 19.25 19.88
N ILE A 271 -17.82 18.42 19.08
CA ILE A 271 -16.41 18.11 19.28
C ILE A 271 -15.58 19.02 18.39
N HIS A 272 -14.72 19.87 18.98
CA HIS A 272 -14.02 20.95 18.28
C HIS A 272 -12.51 20.68 18.10
N ASN A 273 -11.97 19.68 18.78
CA ASN A 273 -10.55 19.35 18.83
C ASN A 273 -10.14 18.20 17.90
N ILE A 274 -10.93 17.89 16.87
CA ILE A 274 -10.58 16.94 15.82
C ILE A 274 -10.78 17.57 14.43
N LYS A 275 -9.77 17.48 13.57
CA LYS A 275 -9.78 18.01 12.20
C LYS A 275 -9.62 16.87 11.19
N PHE A 276 -10.46 16.84 10.15
CA PHE A 276 -10.35 15.92 9.03
C PHE A 276 -9.72 16.65 7.84
N LEU A 277 -8.50 16.23 7.45
CA LEU A 277 -7.65 16.94 6.48
C LEU A 277 -7.89 16.50 5.04
N GLY A 278 -8.62 15.37 4.83
CA GLY A 278 -8.71 14.73 3.53
C GLY A 278 -7.39 14.08 3.12
N TYR A 279 -7.27 13.81 1.83
CA TYR A 279 -6.06 13.19 1.28
C TYR A 279 -4.85 14.15 1.38
N VAL A 280 -3.80 13.69 2.02
CA VAL A 280 -2.53 14.41 2.16
C VAL A 280 -1.48 13.69 1.32
N LEU A 281 -0.78 14.42 0.44
CA LEU A 281 0.29 13.85 -0.38
C LEU A 281 1.43 13.29 0.48
N HIS A 282 2.10 12.24 0.03
CA HIS A 282 3.11 11.53 0.80
C HIS A 282 4.25 12.44 1.33
N ASN A 283 4.69 13.42 0.54
CA ASN A 283 5.72 14.38 0.97
C ASN A 283 5.27 15.28 2.12
N GLU A 284 4.00 15.66 2.15
CA GLU A 284 3.41 16.45 3.24
C GLU A 284 3.01 15.55 4.41
N LEU A 285 2.57 14.31 4.12
CA LEU A 285 2.22 13.33 5.14
C LEU A 285 3.44 12.97 6.01
N ALA A 286 4.62 12.83 5.42
CA ALA A 286 5.85 12.55 6.19
C ALA A 286 6.11 13.62 7.26
N SER A 287 5.98 14.91 6.92
CA SER A 287 6.15 16.00 7.87
C SER A 287 5.00 16.10 8.88
N LEU A 288 3.77 15.77 8.48
CA LEU A 288 2.62 15.74 9.39
C LEU A 288 2.79 14.64 10.46
N LEU A 289 3.27 13.42 10.08
CA LEU A 289 3.54 12.37 11.06
C LEU A 289 4.64 12.80 12.06
N GLN A 290 5.67 13.52 11.60
CA GLN A 290 6.75 14.04 12.45
C GLN A 290 6.31 15.24 13.31
N ALA A 291 5.24 15.93 12.92
CA ALA A 291 4.64 17.02 13.71
C ALA A 291 3.89 16.52 14.94
N ALA A 292 3.39 15.27 14.89
CA ALA A 292 2.59 14.68 15.96
C ALA A 292 3.41 14.42 17.24
N ASP A 293 2.77 14.54 18.39
CA ASP A 293 3.28 14.03 19.65
C ASP A 293 3.05 12.51 19.76
N VAL A 294 1.91 12.00 19.20
CA VAL A 294 1.56 10.58 19.15
C VAL A 294 0.83 10.26 17.85
N LEU A 295 1.11 9.10 17.29
CA LEU A 295 0.37 8.53 16.16
C LEU A 295 -0.63 7.49 16.65
N ALA A 296 -1.88 7.62 16.20
CA ALA A 296 -2.97 6.75 16.60
C ALA A 296 -3.24 5.65 15.57
N HIS A 297 -3.34 4.40 16.05
CA HIS A 297 -3.74 3.23 15.27
C HIS A 297 -4.89 2.48 15.99
N PRO A 298 -6.13 3.04 16.01
CA PRO A 298 -7.25 2.57 16.81
C PRO A 298 -8.08 1.49 16.13
N HIS A 299 -7.47 0.59 15.36
CA HIS A 299 -8.17 -0.42 14.55
C HIS A 299 -9.15 -1.24 15.39
N CYS A 300 -10.41 -1.38 14.93
CA CYS A 300 -11.44 -2.15 15.61
C CYS A 300 -11.19 -3.66 15.49
N SER A 301 -11.82 -4.44 16.36
CA SER A 301 -11.90 -5.89 16.24
C SER A 301 -12.72 -6.33 15.02
N GLY A 302 -12.83 -7.64 14.80
CA GLY A 302 -13.64 -8.22 13.74
C GLY A 302 -12.84 -8.80 12.58
N LYS A 303 -13.53 -9.22 11.51
CA LYS A 303 -12.91 -9.95 10.39
C LYS A 303 -11.76 -9.17 9.75
N ALA A 304 -11.89 -7.86 9.56
CA ALA A 304 -10.85 -7.04 8.98
C ALA A 304 -9.54 -7.04 9.79
N ALA A 305 -9.62 -7.13 11.13
CA ALA A 305 -8.47 -7.17 12.01
C ALA A 305 -7.59 -8.42 11.83
N THR A 306 -8.12 -9.50 11.27
CA THR A 306 -7.38 -10.76 11.08
C THR A 306 -6.50 -10.77 9.84
N PHE A 307 -6.74 -9.90 8.86
CA PHE A 307 -5.98 -9.88 7.59
C PHE A 307 -5.38 -8.53 7.23
N THR A 308 -5.67 -7.48 8.00
CA THR A 308 -5.14 -6.15 7.69
C THR A 308 -3.67 -6.06 8.05
N SER A 309 -2.80 -5.90 7.03
CA SER A 309 -1.42 -5.44 7.22
C SER A 309 -1.38 -3.95 6.86
N PRO A 310 -1.47 -3.05 7.85
CA PRO A 310 -1.64 -1.63 7.57
C PRO A 310 -0.34 -1.00 7.07
N LEU A 311 -0.32 -0.55 5.80
CA LEU A 311 0.80 0.19 5.21
C LEU A 311 1.25 1.35 6.10
N LYS A 312 0.28 2.10 6.64
CA LYS A 312 0.52 3.25 7.51
C LYS A 312 1.37 2.94 8.74
N LEU A 313 1.32 1.72 9.27
CA LEU A 313 2.09 1.37 10.44
C LEU A 313 3.60 1.41 10.17
N PHE A 314 4.03 0.98 8.99
CA PHE A 314 5.43 1.05 8.57
C PHE A 314 5.88 2.50 8.31
N ASP A 315 4.98 3.35 7.78
CA ASP A 315 5.22 4.79 7.68
C ASP A 315 5.31 5.46 9.07
N TYR A 316 4.49 5.00 10.03
CA TYR A 316 4.54 5.45 11.42
C TYR A 316 5.88 5.09 12.08
N PHE A 317 6.33 3.83 11.95
CA PHE A 317 7.65 3.43 12.44
C PHE A 317 8.76 4.28 11.82
N ALA A 318 8.68 4.52 10.51
CA ALA A 318 9.68 5.32 9.78
C ALA A 318 9.70 6.79 10.23
N SER A 319 8.57 7.35 10.66
CA SER A 319 8.52 8.71 11.19
C SER A 319 9.24 8.85 12.53
N GLY A 320 9.43 7.76 13.27
CA GLY A 320 10.01 7.78 14.62
C GLY A 320 9.13 8.49 15.66
N THR A 321 7.87 8.72 15.38
CA THR A 321 6.91 9.31 16.33
C THR A 321 6.30 8.20 17.20
N PRO A 322 6.09 8.42 18.52
CA PRO A 322 5.46 7.43 19.39
C PRO A 322 4.10 6.96 18.87
N ILE A 323 3.80 5.67 19.03
CA ILE A 323 2.59 5.05 18.47
C ILE A 323 1.76 4.43 19.59
N VAL A 324 0.45 4.71 19.58
CA VAL A 324 -0.55 3.96 20.33
C VAL A 324 -1.37 3.10 19.37
N SER A 325 -1.42 1.79 19.62
CA SER A 325 -2.11 0.85 18.75
C SER A 325 -3.03 -0.07 19.53
N THR A 326 -4.11 -0.50 18.91
CA THR A 326 -4.95 -1.58 19.42
C THR A 326 -4.33 -2.94 19.12
N LYS A 327 -4.55 -3.90 20.04
CA LYS A 327 -4.12 -5.30 19.92
C LYS A 327 -5.03 -6.05 18.96
N ILE A 328 -4.68 -6.09 17.70
CA ILE A 328 -5.40 -6.88 16.69
C ILE A 328 -4.56 -8.09 16.26
N PRO A 329 -5.18 -9.21 15.86
CA PRO A 329 -4.46 -10.45 15.53
C PRO A 329 -3.35 -10.29 14.51
N SER A 330 -3.55 -9.43 13.51
CA SER A 330 -2.56 -9.18 12.45
C SER A 330 -1.33 -8.39 12.91
N LEU A 331 -1.31 -7.86 14.13
CA LEU A 331 -0.20 -7.09 14.70
C LEU A 331 0.47 -7.75 15.90
N VAL A 332 0.03 -8.95 16.31
CA VAL A 332 0.55 -9.66 17.50
C VAL A 332 2.08 -9.79 17.44
N GLU A 333 2.65 -10.05 16.30
CA GLU A 333 4.10 -10.19 16.11
C GLU A 333 4.93 -8.94 16.42
N PHE A 334 4.29 -7.76 16.47
CA PHE A 334 4.96 -6.51 16.85
C PHE A 334 4.87 -6.22 18.37
N GLN A 335 4.16 -7.04 19.16
CA GLN A 335 3.95 -6.77 20.60
C GLN A 335 5.25 -6.86 21.40
N ASP A 336 6.16 -7.73 21.00
CA ASP A 336 7.46 -7.91 21.67
C ASP A 336 8.51 -6.91 21.14
N THR A 337 8.15 -6.04 20.23
CA THR A 337 9.02 -4.99 19.70
C THR A 337 8.76 -3.67 20.42
N GLN A 338 9.78 -2.87 20.61
CA GLN A 338 9.65 -1.52 21.19
C GLN A 338 9.18 -0.48 20.16
N SER A 339 8.77 -0.93 18.96
CA SER A 339 8.37 -0.04 17.87
C SER A 339 6.97 0.56 18.02
N ILE A 340 6.10 -0.07 18.83
CA ILE A 340 4.80 0.49 19.25
C ILE A 340 4.88 0.83 20.74
N THR A 341 4.67 2.10 21.06
CA THR A 341 4.92 2.66 22.38
C THR A 341 3.91 2.19 23.43
N ALA A 342 2.63 2.07 23.03
CA ALA A 342 1.59 1.55 23.93
C ALA A 342 0.55 0.73 23.16
N TRP A 343 0.03 -0.28 23.84
CA TRP A 343 -1.00 -1.17 23.36
C TRP A 343 -2.25 -1.09 24.21
N CYS A 344 -3.43 -1.15 23.60
CA CYS A 344 -4.70 -1.28 24.30
C CYS A 344 -5.62 -2.27 23.58
N GLU A 345 -6.68 -2.68 24.26
CA GLU A 345 -7.72 -3.53 23.67
C GLU A 345 -8.51 -2.76 22.62
N PRO A 346 -8.90 -3.39 21.49
CA PRO A 346 -9.72 -2.74 20.48
C PRO A 346 -11.14 -2.40 21.00
N ASP A 347 -11.84 -1.52 20.29
CA ASP A 347 -13.23 -1.12 20.55
C ASP A 347 -13.46 -0.51 21.96
N ASN A 348 -12.42 0.05 22.57
CA ASN A 348 -12.50 0.66 23.90
C ASN A 348 -11.90 2.08 23.88
N PRO A 349 -12.72 3.13 23.63
CA PRO A 349 -12.24 4.51 23.60
C PRO A 349 -11.53 4.95 24.87
N SER A 350 -12.07 4.65 26.06
CA SER A 350 -11.47 5.09 27.33
C SER A 350 -10.09 4.45 27.57
N LYS A 351 -9.90 3.16 27.22
CA LYS A 351 -8.58 2.53 27.30
C LYS A 351 -7.59 3.10 26.26
N PHE A 352 -8.10 3.48 25.09
CA PHE A 352 -7.27 4.15 24.10
C PHE A 352 -6.85 5.54 24.58
N ALA A 353 -7.79 6.31 25.20
CA ALA A 353 -7.51 7.60 25.80
C ALA A 353 -6.50 7.51 26.96
N GLU A 354 -6.63 6.53 27.87
CA GLU A 354 -5.66 6.24 28.92
C GLU A 354 -4.24 6.00 28.35
N SER A 355 -4.14 5.18 27.28
CA SER A 355 -2.87 4.87 26.64
C SER A 355 -2.27 6.10 25.95
N LEU A 356 -3.08 6.93 25.27
CA LEU A 356 -2.63 8.19 24.70
C LEU A 356 -2.10 9.15 25.76
N LYS A 357 -2.85 9.31 26.87
CA LYS A 357 -2.45 10.18 27.99
C LYS A 357 -1.10 9.75 28.56
N TRP A 358 -0.94 8.45 28.82
CA TRP A 358 0.32 7.91 29.32
C TRP A 358 1.49 8.19 28.35
N VAL A 359 1.31 7.97 27.03
CA VAL A 359 2.36 8.23 26.05
C VAL A 359 2.69 9.71 25.95
N LEU A 360 1.68 10.59 25.96
CA LEU A 360 1.87 12.04 25.90
C LEU A 360 2.64 12.60 27.11
N GLU A 361 2.51 11.95 28.29
CA GLU A 361 3.21 12.33 29.53
C GLU A 361 4.64 11.75 29.59
N THR A 362 4.86 10.55 29.07
CA THR A 362 6.12 9.81 29.26
C THR A 362 7.05 9.85 28.05
N HIS A 363 6.51 10.10 26.85
CA HIS A 363 7.25 10.07 25.59
C HIS A 363 7.12 11.43 24.85
N PRO A 364 7.85 12.46 25.28
CA PRO A 364 7.79 13.77 24.64
C PRO A 364 8.23 13.68 23.18
N ARG A 365 7.61 14.50 22.31
CA ARG A 365 7.99 14.60 20.91
C ARG A 365 9.47 14.93 20.77
N LYS A 366 10.18 14.18 19.93
CA LYS A 366 11.58 14.41 19.55
C LYS A 366 11.65 14.82 18.08
N VAL A 367 12.36 15.89 17.78
CA VAL A 367 12.56 16.35 16.39
C VAL A 367 13.26 15.27 15.56
N GLU A 368 14.26 14.60 16.15
CA GLU A 368 15.00 13.50 15.51
C GLU A 368 14.20 12.17 15.44
N GLY A 369 13.06 12.11 16.11
CA GLY A 369 12.29 10.89 16.29
C GLY A 369 12.92 9.91 17.30
N TYR A 370 12.23 8.80 17.53
CA TYR A 370 12.71 7.72 18.40
C TYR A 370 13.53 6.73 17.56
N PRO A 371 14.84 6.56 17.88
CA PRO A 371 15.76 5.80 17.04
C PRO A 371 15.39 4.31 16.94
N ASP A 372 14.85 3.70 18.00
CA ASP A 372 14.51 2.27 18.01
C ASP A 372 13.45 1.92 16.95
N SER A 373 12.43 2.77 16.81
CA SER A 373 11.39 2.60 15.79
C SER A 373 11.95 2.79 14.37
N ILE A 374 12.81 3.81 14.19
CA ILE A 374 13.44 4.11 12.91
C ILE A 374 14.41 2.99 12.50
N GLU A 375 15.18 2.44 13.41
CA GLU A 375 16.10 1.33 13.13
C GLU A 375 15.33 0.05 12.80
N PHE A 376 14.30 -0.24 13.60
CA PHE A 376 13.43 -1.40 13.41
C PHE A 376 12.81 -1.44 12.00
N VAL A 377 12.35 -0.31 11.48
CA VAL A 377 11.65 -0.27 10.19
C VAL A 377 12.56 -0.47 8.97
N LYS A 378 13.86 -0.22 9.08
CA LYS A 378 14.79 -0.31 7.94
C LYS A 378 14.76 -1.66 7.22
N GLN A 379 14.50 -2.75 7.96
CA GLN A 379 14.37 -4.09 7.38
C GLN A 379 13.16 -4.23 6.43
N PHE A 380 12.14 -3.37 6.57
CA PHE A 380 10.89 -3.41 5.80
C PHE A 380 10.87 -2.41 4.64
N SER A 381 12.02 -1.95 4.12
CA SER A 381 12.00 -1.11 2.91
C SER A 381 11.37 -1.86 1.73
N TRP A 382 10.72 -1.14 0.82
CA TRP A 382 10.17 -1.74 -0.39
C TRP A 382 11.24 -2.47 -1.20
N GLU A 383 12.48 -1.94 -1.23
CA GLU A 383 13.60 -2.57 -1.92
C GLU A 383 14.01 -3.90 -1.25
N ASN A 384 14.09 -3.95 0.08
CA ASN A 384 14.39 -5.20 0.79
C ASN A 384 13.30 -6.25 0.53
N ARG A 385 12.02 -5.81 0.54
CA ARG A 385 10.90 -6.68 0.19
C ARG A 385 11.00 -7.21 -1.23
N ALA A 386 11.26 -6.34 -2.21
CA ALA A 386 11.42 -6.75 -3.60
C ALA A 386 12.59 -7.72 -3.79
N ALA A 387 13.75 -7.44 -3.18
CA ALA A 387 14.91 -8.34 -3.21
C ALA A 387 14.57 -9.70 -2.59
N LYS A 388 13.86 -9.72 -1.46
CA LYS A 388 13.44 -10.97 -0.80
C LYS A 388 12.47 -11.77 -1.67
N ILE A 389 11.50 -11.15 -2.32
CA ILE A 389 10.58 -11.83 -3.26
C ILE A 389 11.38 -12.44 -4.42
N LEU A 390 12.30 -11.68 -5.01
CA LEU A 390 13.09 -12.13 -6.14
C LEU A 390 14.08 -13.24 -5.77
N SER A 391 14.48 -13.37 -4.51
CA SER A 391 15.32 -14.50 -4.05
C SER A 391 14.60 -15.86 -4.06
N TYR A 392 13.28 -15.89 -4.25
CA TYR A 392 12.48 -17.11 -4.46
C TYR A 392 12.22 -17.42 -5.94
N VAL A 393 12.65 -16.56 -6.84
CA VAL A 393 12.55 -16.77 -8.29
C VAL A 393 13.77 -17.53 -8.77
N ASP A 394 13.56 -18.55 -9.62
CA ASP A 394 14.66 -19.26 -10.27
C ASP A 394 15.59 -18.25 -10.95
N GLU A 395 16.91 -18.37 -10.73
CA GLU A 395 17.91 -17.44 -11.20
C GLU A 395 17.87 -17.29 -12.73
N SER A 396 17.61 -18.34 -13.47
CA SER A 396 17.47 -18.33 -14.93
C SER A 396 16.25 -17.54 -15.43
N LEU A 397 15.27 -17.33 -14.55
CA LEU A 397 14.01 -16.64 -14.84
C LEU A 397 14.01 -15.17 -14.34
N LEU A 398 15.04 -14.75 -13.62
CA LEU A 398 15.16 -13.37 -13.15
C LEU A 398 15.19 -12.37 -14.33
N PRO A 399 14.55 -11.19 -14.17
CA PRO A 399 14.68 -10.10 -15.12
C PRO A 399 16.13 -9.60 -15.23
N GLN A 400 16.47 -9.04 -16.36
CA GLN A 400 17.80 -8.45 -16.53
C GLN A 400 17.94 -7.15 -15.73
N LEU A 401 19.10 -6.96 -15.09
CA LEU A 401 19.49 -5.68 -14.54
C LEU A 401 19.81 -4.70 -15.68
N ILE A 402 19.36 -3.47 -15.51
CA ILE A 402 19.78 -2.34 -16.37
C ILE A 402 21.03 -1.78 -15.69
N VAL A 403 22.16 -1.99 -16.31
CA VAL A 403 23.45 -1.39 -15.92
C VAL A 403 23.46 0.08 -16.33
#